data_17247570c7838198ecee624acaafed52
#
_entry.id   17247570c7838198ecee624acaafed52
#
_cell.length_a   1.000
_cell.length_b   1.000
_cell.length_c   1.000
_cell.angle_alpha   90.00
_cell.angle_beta   90.00
_cell.angle_gamma   90.00
#
_symmetry.space_group_name_H-M   'P 1'
#
loop_
_entity.id
_entity.type
_entity.pdbx_description
1 polymer ?
#
loop_
_entity_poly.entity_id
_entity_poly.type
_entity_poly.pdbx_seq_one_letter_code
_entity_poly.pdbx_strand_id
1 'polypeptide(L)'
;MSVELVTFRDVMAELTRHRLASFCIESQRYVCMNGEIAFILPCFYRESDEASEFWEFCMTDAEQSYHFLLEKGLKPEDARKILPNSTATHIVMKANIREWRHLFSLRLGKGVYPEMRELMELL
;
A
#
# COMPACT_ATOMS: atom_id res chain seq x y z
N MET A 1 -0.48 0.35 21.81
CA MET A 1 0.38 1.21 20.98
C MET A 1 -0.30 1.42 19.61
N SER A 2 -0.31 2.63 19.11
CA SER A 2 -0.81 2.95 17.78
C SER A 2 0.35 3.41 16.92
N VAL A 3 0.38 2.98 15.66
CA VAL A 3 1.40 3.35 14.69
C VAL A 3 0.70 3.75 13.40
N GLU A 4 1.18 4.81 12.78
CA GLU A 4 0.80 5.23 11.42
C GLU A 4 1.80 4.67 10.42
N LEU A 5 1.29 4.07 9.36
CA LEU A 5 2.05 3.37 8.33
C LEU A 5 1.64 3.90 6.96
N VAL A 6 2.63 4.06 6.08
CA VAL A 6 2.39 4.23 4.63
C VAL A 6 2.97 3.01 3.94
N THR A 7 2.15 2.28 3.21
CA THR A 7 2.56 1.02 2.59
C THR A 7 1.75 0.69 1.34
N PHE A 8 2.09 -0.40 0.69
CA PHE A 8 1.41 -0.95 -0.47
C PHE A 8 -0.01 -1.45 -0.15
N ARG A 9 -0.88 -1.47 -1.15
CA ARG A 9 -2.26 -2.00 -1.00
C ARG A 9 -2.30 -3.49 -0.68
N ASP A 10 -1.41 -4.29 -1.23
CA ASP A 10 -1.31 -5.72 -0.94
C ASP A 10 -0.75 -6.00 0.46
N VAL A 11 0.26 -5.24 0.91
CA VAL A 11 0.76 -5.30 2.29
C VAL A 11 -0.33 -4.93 3.29
N MET A 12 -1.13 -3.89 3.00
CA MET A 12 -2.31 -3.53 3.79
C MET A 12 -3.29 -4.70 3.90
N ALA A 13 -3.56 -5.40 2.78
CA ALA A 13 -4.46 -6.54 2.77
C ALA A 13 -3.95 -7.69 3.66
N GLU A 14 -2.63 -7.91 3.73
CA GLU A 14 -2.04 -8.88 4.65
C GLU A 14 -2.06 -8.43 6.12
N LEU A 15 -1.79 -7.14 6.39
CA LEU A 15 -1.83 -6.60 7.74
C LEU A 15 -3.20 -6.74 8.39
N THR A 16 -4.27 -6.45 7.64
CA THR A 16 -5.64 -6.51 8.13
C THR A 16 -6.12 -7.92 8.49
N ARG A 17 -5.34 -8.96 8.17
CA ARG A 17 -5.61 -10.33 8.63
C ARG A 17 -5.22 -10.57 10.09
N HIS A 18 -4.46 -9.68 10.71
CA HIS A 18 -4.17 -9.70 12.15
C HIS A 18 -5.36 -9.19 12.95
N ARG A 19 -6.23 -10.12 13.38
CA ARG A 19 -7.57 -9.82 13.91
C ARG A 19 -7.58 -9.20 15.32
N LEU A 20 -6.48 -9.35 16.08
CA LEU A 20 -6.34 -8.76 17.43
C LEU A 20 -5.81 -7.31 17.38
N ALA A 21 -6.07 -6.62 16.28
CA ALA A 21 -5.71 -5.24 16.05
C ALA A 21 -6.90 -4.46 15.50
N SER A 22 -6.86 -3.15 15.65
CA SER A 22 -7.80 -2.22 15.05
C SER A 22 -7.09 -1.42 13.96
N PHE A 23 -7.78 -1.17 12.86
CA PHE A 23 -7.25 -0.48 11.70
C PHE A 23 -8.14 0.70 11.32
N CYS A 24 -7.51 1.84 11.01
CA CYS A 24 -8.12 2.94 10.28
C CYS A 24 -7.32 3.10 8.99
N ILE A 25 -7.98 2.96 7.84
CA ILE A 25 -7.34 2.88 6.52
C ILE A 25 -7.96 3.93 5.62
N GLU A 26 -7.10 4.65 4.87
CA GLU A 26 -7.56 5.59 3.87
C GLU A 26 -8.37 4.87 2.77
N SER A 27 -9.57 5.37 2.55
CA SER A 27 -10.52 4.75 1.60
C SER A 27 -10.36 5.33 0.20
N GLN A 28 -9.97 4.52 -0.76
CA GLN A 28 -10.01 4.89 -2.18
C GLN A 28 -11.44 4.99 -2.75
N ARG A 29 -12.45 4.56 -1.99
CA ARG A 29 -13.86 4.69 -2.40
C ARG A 29 -14.38 6.11 -2.21
N TYR A 30 -14.03 6.72 -1.08
CA TYR A 30 -14.57 8.02 -0.66
C TYR A 30 -13.57 9.16 -0.83
N VAL A 31 -12.29 8.88 -0.78
CA VAL A 31 -11.23 9.86 -1.00
C VAL A 31 -10.91 9.91 -2.49
N CYS A 32 -11.15 11.07 -3.10
CA CYS A 32 -10.77 11.33 -4.48
C CYS A 32 -9.32 11.80 -4.53
N MET A 33 -8.49 11.12 -5.29
CA MET A 33 -7.10 11.52 -5.50
C MET A 33 -7.05 12.56 -6.63
N ASN A 34 -7.31 13.83 -6.30
CA ASN A 34 -7.38 14.92 -7.28
C ASN A 34 -6.01 15.50 -7.67
N GLY A 35 -4.96 15.05 -7.02
CA GLY A 35 -3.59 15.46 -7.28
C GLY A 35 -2.72 14.30 -7.73
N GLU A 36 -1.43 14.41 -7.51
CA GLU A 36 -0.46 13.36 -7.76
C GLU A 36 -0.73 12.14 -6.88
N ILE A 37 -0.77 10.97 -7.49
CA ILE A 37 -0.98 9.69 -6.78
C ILE A 37 0.39 9.17 -6.34
N ALA A 38 0.53 8.87 -5.05
CA ALA A 38 1.75 8.28 -4.53
C ALA A 38 1.80 6.77 -4.82
N PHE A 39 2.89 6.32 -5.42
CA PHE A 39 3.20 4.90 -5.65
C PHE A 39 4.51 4.54 -4.95
N ILE A 40 4.63 3.31 -4.49
CA ILE A 40 5.82 2.82 -3.79
C ILE A 40 6.54 1.82 -4.70
N LEU A 41 7.83 2.06 -4.96
CA LEU A 41 8.66 1.17 -5.77
C LEU A 41 8.94 -0.13 -4.99
N PRO A 42 8.54 -1.31 -5.54
CA PRO A 42 8.77 -2.59 -4.89
C PRO A 42 10.27 -2.93 -4.71
N CYS A 43 10.59 -3.71 -3.68
CA CYS A 43 11.97 -4.03 -3.31
C CYS A 43 12.80 -4.58 -4.49
N PHE A 44 12.29 -5.59 -5.18
CA PHE A 44 13.02 -6.24 -6.28
C PHE A 44 13.19 -5.36 -7.52
N TYR A 45 12.32 -4.38 -7.74
CA TYR A 45 12.45 -3.46 -8.87
C TYR A 45 13.57 -2.45 -8.67
N ARG A 46 13.99 -2.21 -7.41
CA ARG A 46 15.13 -1.34 -7.07
C ARG A 46 16.47 -1.93 -7.50
N GLU A 47 16.53 -3.24 -7.76
CA GLU A 47 17.77 -3.96 -8.15
C GLU A 47 18.07 -3.86 -9.65
N SER A 48 17.14 -3.33 -10.46
CA SER A 48 17.29 -3.22 -11.92
C SER A 48 16.77 -1.88 -12.41
N ASP A 49 17.62 -1.09 -13.04
CA ASP A 49 17.24 0.20 -13.62
C ASP A 49 16.13 0.02 -14.69
N GLU A 50 16.25 -1.01 -15.53
CA GLU A 50 15.25 -1.33 -16.55
C GLU A 50 13.87 -1.65 -15.95
N ALA A 51 13.85 -2.46 -14.87
CA ALA A 51 12.61 -2.79 -14.17
C ALA A 51 11.99 -1.57 -13.48
N SER A 52 12.83 -0.73 -12.87
CA SER A 52 12.43 0.52 -12.22
C SER A 52 11.81 1.51 -13.22
N GLU A 53 12.47 1.73 -14.36
CA GLU A 53 11.99 2.64 -15.43
C GLU A 53 10.66 2.15 -16.03
N PHE A 54 10.53 0.84 -16.27
CA PHE A 54 9.29 0.28 -16.77
C PHE A 54 8.15 0.38 -15.75
N TRP A 55 8.46 0.15 -14.47
CA TRP A 55 7.48 0.33 -13.40
C TRP A 55 7.00 1.79 -13.33
N GLU A 56 7.91 2.77 -13.41
CA GLU A 56 7.57 4.20 -13.41
C GLU A 56 6.64 4.56 -14.58
N PHE A 57 6.93 4.04 -15.76
CA PHE A 57 6.06 4.19 -16.93
C PHE A 57 4.65 3.64 -16.65
N CYS A 58 4.53 2.44 -16.09
CA CYS A 58 3.24 1.83 -15.77
C CYS A 58 2.47 2.62 -14.71
N MET A 59 3.15 3.18 -13.70
CA MET A 59 2.51 3.98 -12.65
C MET A 59 2.00 5.31 -13.21
N THR A 60 2.77 5.95 -14.07
CA THR A 60 2.36 7.18 -14.76
C THR A 60 1.11 6.94 -15.63
N ASP A 61 1.08 5.84 -16.37
CA ASP A 61 -0.07 5.45 -17.19
C ASP A 61 -1.31 5.16 -16.33
N ALA A 62 -1.15 4.47 -15.21
CA ALA A 62 -2.24 4.21 -14.27
C ALA A 62 -2.82 5.50 -13.65
N GLU A 63 -1.96 6.45 -13.28
CA GLU A 63 -2.38 7.76 -12.76
C GLU A 63 -3.16 8.55 -13.81
N GLN A 64 -2.64 8.65 -15.04
CA GLN A 64 -3.32 9.34 -16.14
C GLN A 64 -4.67 8.70 -16.45
N SER A 65 -4.72 7.37 -16.47
CA SER A 65 -5.96 6.63 -16.70
C SER A 65 -7.00 6.86 -15.59
N TYR A 66 -6.57 6.91 -14.32
CA TYR A 66 -7.45 7.23 -13.19
C TYR A 66 -8.06 8.63 -13.33
N HIS A 67 -7.25 9.65 -13.61
CA HIS A 67 -7.73 11.02 -13.79
C HIS A 67 -8.64 11.14 -15.00
N PHE A 68 -8.33 10.48 -16.12
CA PHE A 68 -9.20 10.44 -17.29
C PHE A 68 -10.59 9.88 -16.97
N LEU A 69 -10.66 8.80 -16.18
CA LEU A 69 -11.94 8.22 -15.76
C LEU A 69 -12.76 9.18 -14.89
N LEU A 70 -12.10 9.91 -13.97
CA LEU A 70 -12.76 10.93 -13.16
C LEU A 70 -13.31 12.08 -14.02
N GLU A 71 -12.54 12.55 -15.02
CA GLU A 71 -12.96 13.59 -15.99
C GLU A 71 -14.17 13.14 -16.82
N LYS A 72 -14.30 11.84 -17.08
CA LYS A 72 -15.46 11.24 -17.75
C LYS A 72 -16.68 11.09 -16.82
N GLY A 73 -16.56 11.51 -15.57
CA GLY A 73 -17.66 11.49 -14.60
C GLY A 73 -17.81 10.20 -13.81
N LEU A 74 -16.83 9.27 -13.88
CA LEU A 74 -16.83 8.09 -13.02
C LEU A 74 -16.54 8.51 -11.57
N LYS A 75 -17.15 7.78 -10.64
CA LYS A 75 -16.86 7.98 -9.21
C LYS A 75 -15.51 7.40 -8.84
N PRO A 76 -14.85 7.90 -7.77
CA PRO A 76 -13.59 7.33 -7.28
C PRO A 76 -13.66 5.81 -7.02
N GLU A 77 -14.79 5.31 -6.53
CA GLU A 77 -15.03 3.89 -6.28
C GLU A 77 -14.95 3.00 -7.54
N ASP A 78 -15.19 3.57 -8.71
CA ASP A 78 -15.08 2.89 -9.99
C ASP A 78 -13.72 3.14 -10.64
N ALA A 79 -13.25 4.37 -10.66
CA ALA A 79 -11.96 4.75 -11.23
C ALA A 79 -10.77 4.01 -10.56
N ARG A 80 -10.82 3.80 -9.24
CA ARG A 80 -9.76 3.09 -8.47
C ARG A 80 -9.47 1.67 -8.93
N LYS A 81 -10.36 1.05 -9.71
CA LYS A 81 -10.18 -0.35 -10.18
C LYS A 81 -8.98 -0.53 -11.10
N ILE A 82 -8.47 0.56 -11.68
CA ILE A 82 -7.26 0.52 -12.50
C ILE A 82 -5.97 0.79 -11.72
N LEU A 83 -6.07 1.22 -10.45
CA LEU A 83 -4.90 1.51 -9.63
C LEU A 83 -4.20 0.21 -9.21
N PRO A 84 -2.86 0.13 -9.38
CA PRO A 84 -2.08 -1.05 -9.04
C PRO A 84 -1.90 -1.22 -7.52
N ASN A 85 -1.43 -2.40 -7.11
CA ASN A 85 -1.07 -2.70 -5.72
C ASN A 85 0.06 -1.82 -5.19
N SER A 86 0.89 -1.25 -6.06
CA SER A 86 1.94 -0.28 -5.71
C SER A 86 1.40 1.07 -5.24
N THR A 87 0.10 1.33 -5.35
CA THR A 87 -0.52 2.55 -4.82
C THR A 87 -0.32 2.62 -3.32
N ALA A 88 0.26 3.74 -2.84
CA ALA A 88 0.44 3.97 -1.42
C ALA A 88 -0.92 4.08 -0.70
N THR A 89 -0.95 3.57 0.51
CA THR A 89 -2.12 3.69 1.40
C THR A 89 -1.67 4.04 2.81
N HIS A 90 -2.44 4.90 3.48
CA HIS A 90 -2.23 5.26 4.87
C HIS A 90 -3.04 4.35 5.78
N ILE A 91 -2.38 3.83 6.81
CA ILE A 91 -2.97 2.93 7.80
C ILE A 91 -2.58 3.39 9.20
N VAL A 92 -3.56 3.56 10.07
CA VAL A 92 -3.30 3.62 11.51
C VAL A 92 -3.67 2.27 12.10
N MET A 93 -2.67 1.57 12.62
CA MET A 93 -2.83 0.28 13.29
C MET A 93 -2.69 0.45 14.79
N LYS A 94 -3.66 -0.06 15.55
CA LYS A 94 -3.62 -0.09 17.01
C LYS A 94 -3.70 -1.53 17.50
N ALA A 95 -2.73 -1.94 18.30
CA ALA A 95 -2.70 -3.24 18.93
C ALA A 95 -2.08 -3.16 20.35
N ASN A 96 -2.31 -4.18 21.18
CA ASN A 96 -1.59 -4.33 22.43
C ASN A 96 -0.16 -4.83 22.20
N ILE A 97 0.71 -4.73 23.20
CA ILE A 97 2.13 -5.10 23.07
C ILE A 97 2.32 -6.59 22.74
N ARG A 98 1.45 -7.47 23.26
CA ARG A 98 1.51 -8.89 22.95
C ARG A 98 1.26 -9.16 21.48
N GLU A 99 0.27 -8.49 20.87
CA GLU A 99 -0.04 -8.64 19.46
C GLU A 99 1.08 -8.05 18.57
N TRP A 100 1.67 -6.91 18.97
CA TRP A 100 2.84 -6.39 18.26
C TRP A 100 4.01 -7.38 18.26
N ARG A 101 4.31 -7.99 19.39
CA ARG A 101 5.37 -9.03 19.48
C ARG A 101 5.03 -10.25 18.63
N HIS A 102 3.77 -10.66 18.60
CA HIS A 102 3.30 -11.74 17.74
C HIS A 102 3.44 -11.38 16.27
N LEU A 103 3.02 -10.19 15.87
CA LEU A 103 3.18 -9.67 14.50
C LEU A 103 4.65 -9.72 14.05
N PHE A 104 5.57 -9.19 14.84
CA PHE A 104 7.01 -9.23 14.54
C PHE A 104 7.53 -10.67 14.41
N SER A 105 7.11 -11.58 15.30
CA SER A 105 7.53 -12.98 15.22
C SER A 105 7.09 -13.68 13.93
N LEU A 106 5.96 -13.28 13.37
CA LEU A 106 5.43 -13.82 12.13
C LEU A 106 6.00 -13.14 10.88
N ARG A 107 6.29 -11.83 10.94
CA ARG A 107 6.52 -11.00 9.76
C ARG A 107 7.99 -10.57 9.55
N LEU A 108 8.90 -10.93 10.46
CA LEU A 108 10.36 -10.70 10.30
C LEU A 108 11.11 -11.93 9.77
N GLY A 109 10.42 -13.05 9.54
CA GLY A 109 11.03 -14.28 9.05
C GLY A 109 11.53 -14.20 7.58
N LYS A 110 12.53 -15.01 7.23
CA LYS A 110 13.16 -15.02 5.89
C LYS A 110 12.21 -15.35 4.74
N GLY A 111 11.12 -16.08 5.00
CA GLY A 111 10.12 -16.46 4.00
C GLY A 111 8.94 -15.49 3.88
N VAL A 112 9.00 -14.35 4.57
CA VAL A 112 7.95 -13.34 4.53
C VAL A 112 8.09 -12.49 3.28
N TYR A 113 6.96 -12.03 2.75
CA TYR A 113 6.89 -11.08 1.65
C TYR A 113 7.81 -9.88 1.92
N PRO A 114 8.74 -9.54 1.02
CA PRO A 114 9.83 -8.60 1.30
C PRO A 114 9.36 -7.23 1.77
N GLU A 115 8.32 -6.67 1.14
CA GLU A 115 7.77 -5.37 1.48
C GLU A 115 7.13 -5.36 2.87
N MET A 116 6.51 -6.47 3.28
CA MET A 116 5.99 -6.63 4.65
C MET A 116 7.12 -6.68 5.67
N ARG A 117 8.21 -7.41 5.36
CA ARG A 117 9.36 -7.49 6.25
C ARG A 117 10.05 -6.14 6.38
N GLU A 118 10.29 -5.43 5.26
CA GLU A 118 10.86 -4.08 5.27
C GLU A 118 10.01 -3.13 6.13
N LEU A 119 8.69 -3.17 6.01
CA LEU A 119 7.78 -2.38 6.84
C LEU A 119 7.94 -2.70 8.33
N MET A 120 8.08 -3.98 8.69
CA MET A 120 8.24 -4.41 10.09
C MET A 120 9.62 -4.06 10.66
N GLU A 121 10.65 -3.99 9.84
CA GLU A 121 12.02 -3.59 10.23
C GLU A 121 12.11 -2.08 10.55
N LEU A 122 11.18 -1.27 10.05
CA LEU A 122 11.09 0.16 10.35
C LEU A 122 10.40 0.47 11.70
N LEU A 123 9.76 -0.50 12.32
CA LEU A 123 8.97 -0.34 13.55
C LEU A 123 9.74 -0.78 14.80
#